data_ea4e68028130d6392240c478d57fc56b
#
_entry.id   ea4e68028130d6392240c478d57fc56b
#
_cell.length_a   1.000
_cell.length_b   1.000
_cell.length_c   1.000
_cell.angle_alpha   90.00
_cell.angle_beta   90.00
_cell.angle_gamma   90.00
#
_symmetry.space_group_name_H-M   'P 1'
#
loop_
_entity.id
_entity.type
_entity.pdbx_description
1 polymer ?
#
loop_
_entity_poly.entity_id
_entity_poly.type
_entity_poly.pdbx_seq_one_letter_code
_entity_poly.pdbx_strand_id
1 'polypeptide(L)'
;MPNGFTARLALTNEDLRAAYVLRDEVFCAEQGYSADRELDALDDTAAHMVLVSDEDQQVLGVVRILAYPLPDEEPESYPPTRKDVDDLPGGGRTEAQVMETFQETQQRLEETPQGFLLSGGKIGRVAVSKALRGKGAGRMLMEAAEAWIIKALASAPYVQSAQNVQAKIQLSAQVIAKRFYDSLGYTSDDVQYLEEGEPHQWYKKVVSVKGI
;
A
#
# COMPACT_ATOMS: atom_id res chain seq x y z
N MET A 1 11.57 9.36 14.30
CA MET A 1 10.16 9.25 13.89
C MET A 1 9.45 10.50 14.36
N PRO A 2 8.49 11.06 13.62
CA PRO A 2 7.71 12.17 14.14
C PRO A 2 6.93 11.69 15.37
N ASN A 3 7.08 12.37 16.49
CA ASN A 3 6.30 12.09 17.69
C ASN A 3 4.88 12.64 17.50
N GLY A 4 3.89 11.99 18.11
CA GLY A 4 2.49 12.44 18.05
C GLY A 4 1.70 11.94 16.84
N PHE A 5 2.17 10.85 16.19
CA PHE A 5 1.47 10.20 15.07
C PHE A 5 1.52 8.69 15.21
N THR A 6 0.41 8.05 14.85
CA THR A 6 0.27 6.59 14.82
C THR A 6 -0.09 6.10 13.41
N ALA A 7 0.61 5.08 12.92
CA ALA A 7 0.25 4.38 11.69
C ALA A 7 -0.59 3.13 12.03
N ARG A 8 -1.78 3.00 11.44
CA ARG A 8 -2.70 1.90 11.67
C ARG A 8 -3.57 1.59 10.45
N LEU A 9 -4.21 0.43 10.42
CA LEU A 9 -5.21 0.14 9.39
C LEU A 9 -6.42 1.08 9.51
N ALA A 10 -6.93 1.51 8.36
CA ALA A 10 -8.21 2.20 8.24
C ALA A 10 -9.33 1.15 8.26
N LEU A 11 -9.94 0.92 9.41
CA LEU A 11 -11.01 -0.07 9.60
C LEU A 11 -12.40 0.57 9.77
N THR A 12 -12.45 1.88 9.96
CA THR A 12 -13.71 2.62 10.07
C THR A 12 -14.01 3.35 8.76
N ASN A 13 -15.31 3.58 8.48
CA ASN A 13 -15.71 4.40 7.33
C ASN A 13 -15.19 5.84 7.44
N GLU A 14 -15.00 6.35 8.66
CA GLU A 14 -14.41 7.68 8.90
C GLU A 14 -12.94 7.72 8.42
N ASP A 15 -12.12 6.75 8.82
CA ASP A 15 -10.73 6.64 8.38
C ASP A 15 -10.62 6.47 6.87
N LEU A 16 -11.43 5.59 6.28
CA LEU A 16 -11.42 5.33 4.84
C LEU A 16 -11.82 6.58 4.05
N ARG A 17 -12.89 7.26 4.47
CA ARG A 17 -13.32 8.50 3.83
C ARG A 17 -12.24 9.56 3.91
N ALA A 18 -11.62 9.75 5.07
CA ALA A 18 -10.52 10.69 5.25
C ALA A 18 -9.30 10.32 4.40
N ALA A 19 -8.98 9.01 4.27
CA ALA A 19 -7.92 8.52 3.40
C ALA A 19 -8.21 8.84 1.92
N TYR A 20 -9.43 8.61 1.44
CA TYR A 20 -9.83 8.91 0.05
C TYR A 20 -9.84 10.41 -0.24
N VAL A 21 -10.29 11.23 0.71
CA VAL A 21 -10.21 12.69 0.59
C VAL A 21 -8.75 13.16 0.49
N LEU A 22 -7.85 12.60 1.32
CA LEU A 22 -6.44 12.94 1.26
C LEU A 22 -5.78 12.50 -0.07
N ARG A 23 -6.18 11.34 -0.61
CA ARG A 23 -5.70 10.86 -1.91
C ARG A 23 -6.13 11.82 -3.03
N ASP A 24 -7.40 12.22 -3.02
CA ASP A 24 -7.95 13.22 -3.97
C ASP A 24 -7.19 14.55 -3.88
N GLU A 25 -6.94 15.04 -2.66
CA GLU A 25 -6.15 16.26 -2.45
C GLU A 25 -4.75 16.15 -3.06
N VAL A 26 -4.05 15.04 -2.78
CA VAL A 26 -2.65 14.86 -3.20
C VAL A 26 -2.54 14.52 -4.68
N PHE A 27 -3.34 13.59 -5.19
CA PHE A 27 -3.21 13.12 -6.56
C PHE A 27 -3.98 13.99 -7.55
N CYS A 28 -5.20 14.38 -7.23
CA CYS A 28 -6.02 15.14 -8.16
C CYS A 28 -5.79 16.66 -8.03
N ALA A 29 -5.94 17.23 -6.85
CA ALA A 29 -5.85 18.67 -6.68
C ALA A 29 -4.40 19.20 -6.77
N GLU A 30 -3.41 18.50 -6.20
CA GLU A 30 -2.01 18.97 -6.24
C GLU A 30 -1.25 18.49 -7.49
N GLN A 31 -1.44 17.23 -7.94
CA GLN A 31 -0.67 16.62 -9.02
C GLN A 31 -1.40 16.61 -10.36
N GLY A 32 -2.70 16.91 -10.39
CA GLY A 32 -3.48 17.05 -11.62
C GLY A 32 -3.93 15.74 -12.26
N TYR A 33 -3.89 14.61 -11.54
CA TYR A 33 -4.42 13.34 -12.03
C TYR A 33 -5.96 13.37 -12.08
N SER A 34 -6.54 12.50 -12.91
CA SER A 34 -8.00 12.42 -13.05
C SER A 34 -8.64 11.80 -11.81
N ALA A 35 -9.61 12.51 -11.23
CA ALA A 35 -10.41 12.02 -10.12
C ALA A 35 -11.25 10.77 -10.47
N ASP A 36 -11.57 10.58 -11.77
CA ASP A 36 -12.30 9.40 -12.25
C ASP A 36 -11.47 8.09 -12.19
N ARG A 37 -10.16 8.20 -11.93
CA ARG A 37 -9.24 7.06 -11.85
C ARG A 37 -8.64 6.86 -10.47
N GLU A 38 -8.99 7.72 -9.51
CA GLU A 38 -8.38 7.68 -8.18
C GLU A 38 -8.90 6.52 -7.34
N LEU A 39 -10.19 6.24 -7.39
CA LEU A 39 -10.82 5.08 -6.78
C LEU A 39 -11.12 4.01 -7.82
N ASP A 40 -10.83 2.77 -7.51
CA ASP A 40 -11.04 1.61 -8.38
C ASP A 40 -11.48 0.37 -7.58
N ALA A 41 -11.92 -0.68 -8.26
CA ALA A 41 -12.39 -1.92 -7.66
C ALA A 41 -11.33 -2.64 -6.78
N LEU A 42 -10.05 -2.32 -6.92
CA LEU A 42 -9.03 -2.84 -6.03
C LEU A 42 -9.13 -2.24 -4.62
N ASP A 43 -9.77 -1.08 -4.46
CA ASP A 43 -9.97 -0.47 -3.14
C ASP A 43 -10.93 -1.30 -2.27
N ASP A 44 -11.83 -2.12 -2.87
CA ASP A 44 -12.71 -3.03 -2.12
C ASP A 44 -11.95 -4.13 -1.37
N THR A 45 -10.83 -4.58 -1.93
CA THR A 45 -10.01 -5.68 -1.38
C THR A 45 -8.72 -5.22 -0.73
N ALA A 46 -8.34 -3.96 -0.94
CA ALA A 46 -7.10 -3.40 -0.40
C ALA A 46 -7.11 -3.30 1.13
N ALA A 47 -5.93 -3.39 1.72
CA ALA A 47 -5.69 -2.86 3.06
C ALA A 47 -5.20 -1.40 2.92
N HIS A 48 -5.82 -0.49 3.67
CA HIS A 48 -5.39 0.90 3.72
C HIS A 48 -4.69 1.15 5.05
N MET A 49 -3.42 1.57 5.00
CA MET A 49 -2.69 2.02 6.18
C MET A 49 -2.76 3.55 6.23
N VAL A 50 -3.22 4.10 7.34
CA VAL A 50 -3.29 5.54 7.56
C VAL A 50 -2.33 5.99 8.64
N LEU A 51 -1.82 7.21 8.50
CA LEU A 51 -1.08 7.93 9.52
C LEU A 51 -2.01 8.96 10.14
N VAL A 52 -2.28 8.81 11.41
CA VAL A 52 -3.19 9.69 12.15
C VAL A 52 -2.43 10.51 13.19
N SER A 53 -2.88 11.72 13.42
CA SER A 53 -2.45 12.56 14.55
C SER A 53 -2.99 11.99 15.87
N ASP A 54 -2.14 11.84 16.87
CA ASP A 54 -2.56 11.33 18.18
C ASP A 54 -3.42 12.36 18.93
N GLU A 55 -3.32 13.65 18.58
CA GLU A 55 -4.01 14.75 19.22
C GLU A 55 -5.49 14.83 18.83
N ASP A 56 -5.77 14.81 17.52
CA ASP A 56 -7.11 15.06 16.97
C ASP A 56 -7.63 13.95 16.06
N GLN A 57 -6.88 12.84 15.93
CA GLN A 57 -7.19 11.68 15.09
C GLN A 57 -7.34 12.02 13.59
N GLN A 58 -6.85 13.18 13.16
CA GLN A 58 -6.86 13.55 11.74
C GLN A 58 -5.97 12.60 10.92
N VAL A 59 -6.47 12.09 9.78
CA VAL A 59 -5.70 11.32 8.81
C VAL A 59 -4.84 12.27 7.99
N LEU A 60 -3.52 12.10 8.07
CA LEU A 60 -2.52 12.95 7.44
C LEU A 60 -1.60 12.20 6.48
N GLY A 61 -1.81 10.91 6.34
CA GLY A 61 -1.13 10.08 5.36
C GLY A 61 -1.88 8.79 5.10
N VAL A 62 -1.69 8.22 3.92
CA VAL A 62 -2.30 6.95 3.51
C VAL A 62 -1.41 6.20 2.53
N VAL A 63 -1.47 4.88 2.58
CA VAL A 63 -0.98 3.97 1.54
C VAL A 63 -2.00 2.87 1.30
N ARG A 64 -2.13 2.45 0.04
CA ARG A 64 -2.91 1.27 -0.37
C ARG A 64 -1.99 0.06 -0.47
N ILE A 65 -2.40 -1.04 0.15
CA ILE A 65 -1.67 -2.31 0.15
C ILE A 65 -2.53 -3.36 -0.53
N LEU A 66 -1.99 -3.99 -1.55
CA LEU A 66 -2.62 -5.05 -2.32
C LEU A 66 -1.76 -6.31 -2.26
N ALA A 67 -2.37 -7.47 -2.22
CA ALA A 67 -1.64 -8.71 -2.47
C ALA A 67 -1.17 -8.76 -3.93
N TYR A 68 -0.07 -9.44 -4.20
CA TYR A 68 0.47 -9.57 -5.55
C TYR A 68 0.62 -11.06 -5.92
N PRO A 69 0.32 -11.50 -7.16
CA PRO A 69 0.01 -10.67 -8.34
C PRO A 69 -1.38 -10.02 -8.27
N LEU A 70 -1.51 -8.90 -8.97
CA LEU A 70 -2.81 -8.29 -9.22
C LEU A 70 -3.60 -9.13 -10.23
N PRO A 71 -4.94 -8.97 -10.30
CA PRO A 71 -5.75 -9.49 -11.40
C PRO A 71 -5.18 -9.05 -12.77
N ASP A 72 -5.31 -9.89 -13.76
CA ASP A 72 -4.85 -9.59 -15.13
C ASP A 72 -5.73 -8.54 -15.82
N GLU A 73 -6.97 -8.39 -15.37
CA GLU A 73 -7.92 -7.41 -15.91
C GLU A 73 -7.69 -6.04 -15.27
N GLU A 74 -7.85 -4.98 -16.06
CA GLU A 74 -7.82 -3.61 -15.54
C GLU A 74 -9.00 -3.40 -14.59
N PRO A 75 -8.77 -2.88 -13.37
CA PRO A 75 -9.85 -2.69 -12.41
C PRO A 75 -10.84 -1.63 -12.88
N GLU A 76 -12.13 -1.87 -12.61
CA GLU A 76 -13.18 -0.90 -12.85
C GLU A 76 -12.90 0.37 -12.01
N SER A 77 -12.97 1.53 -12.67
CA SER A 77 -12.86 2.82 -12.01
C SER A 77 -14.18 3.23 -11.37
N TYR A 78 -14.12 3.80 -10.18
CA TYR A 78 -15.29 4.32 -9.49
C TYR A 78 -15.45 5.83 -9.69
N PRO A 79 -16.69 6.34 -9.71
CA PRO A 79 -16.92 7.78 -9.80
C PRO A 79 -16.34 8.49 -8.55
N PRO A 80 -15.88 9.75 -8.69
CA PRO A 80 -15.31 10.53 -7.58
C PRO A 80 -16.24 10.65 -6.36
N THR A 81 -17.55 10.57 -6.56
CA THR A 81 -18.57 10.59 -5.50
C THR A 81 -18.66 9.28 -4.71
N ARG A 82 -17.96 8.21 -5.11
CA ARG A 82 -17.99 6.92 -4.40
C ARG A 82 -17.46 7.02 -2.97
N LYS A 83 -16.62 8.01 -2.66
CA LYS A 83 -16.15 8.31 -1.30
C LYS A 83 -17.20 8.98 -0.40
N ASP A 84 -18.29 9.50 -0.97
CA ASP A 84 -19.31 10.25 -0.25
C ASP A 84 -20.48 9.37 0.23
N VAL A 85 -20.53 8.10 -0.20
CA VAL A 85 -21.58 7.14 0.18
C VAL A 85 -21.21 6.41 1.47
N ASP A 86 -22.22 5.80 2.12
CA ASP A 86 -22.00 5.06 3.38
C ASP A 86 -21.32 3.71 3.17
N ASP A 87 -21.54 3.08 2.01
CA ASP A 87 -20.91 1.82 1.62
C ASP A 87 -19.61 2.13 0.86
N LEU A 88 -18.55 2.45 1.59
CA LEU A 88 -17.25 2.79 1.03
C LEU A 88 -16.51 1.55 0.51
N PRO A 89 -15.72 1.68 -0.60
CA PRO A 89 -14.80 0.64 -1.01
C PRO A 89 -13.92 0.20 0.15
N GLY A 90 -13.88 -1.11 0.42
CA GLY A 90 -13.12 -1.67 1.55
C GLY A 90 -13.71 -1.41 2.93
N GLY A 91 -14.88 -0.76 3.03
CA GLY A 91 -15.55 -0.47 4.30
C GLY A 91 -16.13 -1.70 5.01
N GLY A 92 -16.45 -1.54 6.30
CA GLY A 92 -17.16 -2.55 7.08
C GLY A 92 -16.37 -3.82 7.41
N ARG A 93 -15.06 -3.89 7.09
CA ARG A 93 -14.22 -5.06 7.33
C ARG A 93 -13.47 -4.95 8.64
N THR A 94 -13.36 -6.08 9.34
CA THR A 94 -12.44 -6.24 10.49
C THR A 94 -10.99 -6.43 10.01
N GLU A 95 -10.01 -6.22 10.89
CA GLU A 95 -8.59 -6.51 10.59
C GLU A 95 -8.38 -7.96 10.12
N ALA A 96 -9.11 -8.92 10.72
CA ALA A 96 -9.03 -10.32 10.34
C ALA A 96 -9.51 -10.55 8.89
N GLN A 97 -10.63 -9.94 8.50
CA GLN A 97 -11.15 -10.03 7.13
C GLN A 97 -10.24 -9.35 6.11
N VAL A 98 -9.66 -8.19 6.44
CA VAL A 98 -8.66 -7.53 5.57
C VAL A 98 -7.45 -8.44 5.37
N MET A 99 -6.98 -9.10 6.43
CA MET A 99 -5.85 -10.03 6.37
C MET A 99 -6.19 -11.29 5.57
N GLU A 100 -7.37 -11.88 5.78
CA GLU A 100 -7.87 -13.04 5.05
C GLU A 100 -7.95 -12.75 3.55
N THR A 101 -8.58 -11.63 3.15
CA THR A 101 -8.63 -11.19 1.75
C THR A 101 -7.24 -11.06 1.13
N PHE A 102 -6.27 -10.50 1.86
CA PHE A 102 -4.90 -10.39 1.38
C PHE A 102 -4.25 -11.77 1.18
N GLN A 103 -4.53 -12.73 2.07
CA GLN A 103 -3.97 -14.09 2.03
C GLN A 103 -4.64 -15.00 0.99
N GLU A 104 -5.88 -14.72 0.60
CA GLU A 104 -6.62 -15.46 -0.44
C GLU A 104 -6.01 -15.30 -1.83
N THR A 105 -5.27 -14.21 -2.08
CA THR A 105 -4.56 -14.04 -3.33
C THR A 105 -3.51 -15.14 -3.49
N GLN A 106 -3.61 -15.90 -4.59
CA GLN A 106 -2.67 -16.97 -4.88
C GLN A 106 -1.26 -16.43 -5.10
N GLN A 107 -0.42 -16.59 -4.09
CA GLN A 107 0.98 -16.18 -4.16
C GLN A 107 1.72 -17.04 -5.19
N ARG A 108 2.50 -16.38 -6.06
CA ARG A 108 3.48 -17.09 -6.87
C ARG A 108 4.65 -17.45 -5.96
N LEU A 109 4.98 -18.73 -5.92
CA LEU A 109 6.08 -19.27 -5.12
C LEU A 109 7.26 -19.60 -6.05
N GLU A 110 8.39 -19.00 -5.78
CA GLU A 110 9.64 -19.26 -6.49
C GLU A 110 10.64 -19.92 -5.53
N GLU A 111 11.15 -21.11 -5.89
CA GLU A 111 12.23 -21.74 -5.15
C GLU A 111 13.56 -21.01 -5.44
N THR A 112 14.29 -20.71 -4.38
CA THR A 112 15.60 -20.05 -4.45
C THR A 112 16.63 -20.86 -3.65
N PRO A 113 17.94 -20.67 -3.87
CA PRO A 113 18.96 -21.31 -3.06
C PRO A 113 18.85 -20.99 -1.56
N GLN A 114 18.17 -19.90 -1.19
CA GLN A 114 17.98 -19.45 0.19
C GLN A 114 16.65 -19.91 0.80
N GLY A 115 15.76 -20.56 0.04
CA GLY A 115 14.43 -20.97 0.47
C GLY A 115 13.36 -20.59 -0.53
N PHE A 116 12.23 -20.06 -0.05
CA PHE A 116 11.10 -19.70 -0.89
C PHE A 116 10.94 -18.17 -0.98
N LEU A 117 10.59 -17.71 -2.18
CA LEU A 117 10.31 -16.31 -2.46
C LEU A 117 8.87 -16.15 -2.95
N LEU A 118 8.05 -15.47 -2.17
CA LEU A 118 6.66 -15.13 -2.52
C LEU A 118 6.60 -13.89 -3.40
N SER A 119 5.59 -13.81 -4.26
CA SER A 119 5.26 -12.58 -4.99
C SER A 119 4.90 -11.42 -4.06
N GLY A 120 4.36 -11.70 -2.89
CA GLY A 120 4.23 -10.78 -1.77
C GLY A 120 3.11 -9.75 -1.93
N GLY A 121 3.46 -8.46 -1.88
CA GLY A 121 2.49 -7.38 -1.94
C GLY A 121 2.91 -6.21 -2.81
N LYS A 122 1.92 -5.43 -3.25
CA LYS A 122 2.12 -4.15 -3.95
C LYS A 122 1.65 -3.00 -3.05
N ILE A 123 2.52 -2.01 -2.84
CA ILE A 123 2.17 -0.75 -2.19
C ILE A 123 1.89 0.29 -3.28
N GLY A 124 0.82 1.05 -3.12
CA GLY A 124 0.46 2.14 -4.03
C GLY A 124 -0.29 3.24 -3.31
N ARG A 125 -0.73 4.25 -4.04
CA ARG A 125 -1.49 5.39 -3.51
C ARG A 125 -0.83 5.99 -2.26
N VAL A 126 0.52 6.15 -2.28
CA VAL A 126 1.29 6.73 -1.16
C VAL A 126 1.07 8.23 -1.15
N ALA A 127 0.22 8.71 -0.25
CA ALA A 127 -0.09 10.12 -0.09
C ALA A 127 0.21 10.60 1.34
N VAL A 128 0.82 11.78 1.45
CA VAL A 128 1.12 12.44 2.72
C VAL A 128 0.72 13.90 2.61
N SER A 129 -0.04 14.37 3.59
CA SER A 129 -0.43 15.77 3.72
C SER A 129 0.79 16.68 3.63
N LYS A 130 0.66 17.78 2.90
CA LYS A 130 1.72 18.77 2.68
C LYS A 130 2.38 19.23 3.98
N ALA A 131 1.62 19.31 5.06
CA ALA A 131 2.09 19.70 6.38
C ALA A 131 3.13 18.74 6.99
N LEU A 132 3.13 17.44 6.58
CA LEU A 132 4.03 16.43 7.13
C LEU A 132 5.14 15.98 6.16
N ARG A 133 5.19 16.51 4.93
CA ARG A 133 6.27 16.18 3.99
C ARG A 133 7.63 16.65 4.50
N GLY A 134 8.66 15.85 4.25
CA GLY A 134 10.01 16.11 4.75
C GLY A 134 10.23 15.84 6.24
N LYS A 135 9.19 15.44 6.98
CA LYS A 135 9.24 15.17 8.43
C LYS A 135 9.27 13.69 8.80
N GLY A 136 9.47 12.79 7.84
CA GLY A 136 9.55 11.35 8.07
C GLY A 136 8.22 10.58 8.02
N ALA A 137 7.09 11.27 7.78
CA ALA A 137 5.76 10.65 7.74
C ALA A 137 5.64 9.55 6.67
N GLY A 138 6.14 9.80 5.46
CA GLY A 138 6.15 8.81 4.40
C GLY A 138 6.94 7.56 4.76
N ARG A 139 8.10 7.70 5.43
CA ARG A 139 8.88 6.57 5.94
C ARG A 139 8.08 5.75 6.94
N MET A 140 7.43 6.41 7.89
CA MET A 140 6.63 5.76 8.93
C MET A 140 5.47 4.94 8.32
N LEU A 141 4.77 5.49 7.31
CA LEU A 141 3.74 4.77 6.57
C LEU A 141 4.28 3.55 5.84
N MET A 142 5.39 3.70 5.10
CA MET A 142 5.99 2.60 4.35
C MET A 142 6.46 1.49 5.28
N GLU A 143 7.14 1.81 6.38
CA GLU A 143 7.61 0.84 7.37
C GLU A 143 6.42 0.11 8.03
N ALA A 144 5.32 0.80 8.33
CA ALA A 144 4.11 0.18 8.87
C ALA A 144 3.42 -0.74 7.85
N ALA A 145 3.35 -0.33 6.58
CA ALA A 145 2.80 -1.15 5.50
C ALA A 145 3.63 -2.42 5.27
N GLU A 146 4.96 -2.29 5.24
CA GLU A 146 5.87 -3.44 5.12
C GLU A 146 5.71 -4.41 6.30
N ALA A 147 5.66 -3.90 7.52
CA ALA A 147 5.45 -4.72 8.72
C ALA A 147 4.10 -5.46 8.69
N TRP A 148 3.05 -4.80 8.20
CA TRP A 148 1.74 -5.43 8.04
C TRP A 148 1.75 -6.52 6.96
N ILE A 149 2.37 -6.29 5.80
CA ILE A 149 2.52 -7.32 4.74
C ILE A 149 3.27 -8.54 5.29
N ILE A 150 4.37 -8.33 6.00
CA ILE A 150 5.14 -9.41 6.63
C ILE A 150 4.29 -10.20 7.61
N LYS A 151 3.53 -9.51 8.49
CA LYS A 151 2.61 -10.13 9.47
C LYS A 151 1.54 -10.97 8.76
N ALA A 152 0.91 -10.42 7.73
CA ALA A 152 -0.13 -11.09 6.97
C ALA A 152 0.40 -12.35 6.29
N LEU A 153 1.55 -12.29 5.62
CA LEU A 153 2.16 -13.45 4.98
C LEU A 153 2.65 -14.48 6.00
N ALA A 154 3.28 -14.06 7.09
CA ALA A 154 3.79 -14.97 8.12
C ALA A 154 2.68 -15.78 8.80
N SER A 155 1.48 -15.23 8.91
CA SER A 155 0.31 -15.92 9.47
C SER A 155 -0.43 -16.80 8.47
N ALA A 156 -0.10 -16.72 7.16
CA ALA A 156 -0.76 -17.53 6.15
C ALA A 156 -0.44 -19.02 6.29
N PRO A 157 -1.44 -19.93 6.15
CA PRO A 157 -1.27 -21.36 6.33
C PRO A 157 -0.15 -21.97 5.46
N TYR A 158 -0.01 -21.49 4.22
CA TYR A 158 1.00 -21.97 3.27
C TYR A 158 2.44 -21.57 3.65
N VAL A 159 2.61 -20.55 4.49
CA VAL A 159 3.93 -20.11 4.99
C VAL A 159 4.29 -20.84 6.29
N GLN A 160 3.31 -21.21 7.10
CA GLN A 160 3.58 -21.81 8.43
C GLN A 160 4.35 -23.12 8.36
N SER A 161 4.15 -23.93 7.33
CA SER A 161 4.85 -25.20 7.11
C SER A 161 6.21 -25.06 6.42
N ALA A 162 6.54 -23.90 5.87
CA ALA A 162 7.78 -23.65 5.17
C ALA A 162 8.86 -23.05 6.08
N GLN A 163 10.13 -23.21 5.70
CA GLN A 163 11.28 -22.56 6.32
C GLN A 163 11.92 -21.59 5.34
N ASN A 164 12.55 -20.52 5.85
CA ASN A 164 13.24 -19.53 5.03
C ASN A 164 12.35 -18.93 3.94
N VAL A 165 11.28 -18.28 4.35
CA VAL A 165 10.35 -17.64 3.43
C VAL A 165 10.67 -16.14 3.35
N GLN A 166 10.90 -15.68 2.14
CA GLN A 166 11.02 -14.28 1.77
C GLN A 166 9.82 -13.84 0.93
N ALA A 167 9.57 -12.54 0.84
CA ALA A 167 8.57 -11.97 -0.03
C ALA A 167 9.08 -10.72 -0.74
N LYS A 168 8.56 -10.48 -1.94
CA LYS A 168 8.77 -9.21 -2.66
C LYS A 168 7.72 -8.20 -2.20
N ILE A 169 8.15 -7.00 -1.87
CA ILE A 169 7.27 -5.83 -1.76
C ILE A 169 7.59 -4.94 -2.96
N GLN A 170 6.56 -4.60 -3.73
CA GLN A 170 6.70 -3.94 -5.02
C GLN A 170 5.87 -2.68 -5.06
N LEU A 171 6.29 -1.74 -5.89
CA LEU A 171 5.53 -0.52 -6.17
C LEU A 171 5.91 0.06 -7.53
N SER A 172 4.96 0.75 -8.16
CA SER A 172 5.19 1.68 -9.26
C SER A 172 5.22 3.08 -8.67
N ALA A 173 6.21 3.89 -9.00
CA ALA A 173 6.27 5.26 -8.52
C ALA A 173 6.96 6.19 -9.52
N GLN A 174 6.60 7.47 -9.43
CA GLN A 174 7.23 8.54 -10.19
C GLN A 174 8.75 8.55 -9.99
N VAL A 175 9.50 8.75 -11.05
CA VAL A 175 10.97 8.78 -11.04
C VAL A 175 11.52 9.83 -10.06
N ILE A 176 10.81 10.94 -9.86
CA ILE A 176 11.19 11.98 -8.90
C ILE A 176 11.26 11.48 -7.46
N ALA A 177 10.52 10.41 -7.12
CA ALA A 177 10.51 9.81 -5.79
C ALA A 177 11.66 8.80 -5.56
N LYS A 178 12.54 8.55 -6.56
CA LYS A 178 13.60 7.54 -6.49
C LYS A 178 14.41 7.61 -5.19
N ARG A 179 14.90 8.80 -4.82
CA ARG A 179 15.71 8.96 -3.60
C ARG A 179 14.99 8.55 -2.32
N PHE A 180 13.67 8.76 -2.28
CA PHE A 180 12.86 8.35 -1.15
C PHE A 180 12.81 6.82 -1.03
N TYR A 181 12.49 6.11 -2.12
CA TYR A 181 12.42 4.66 -2.11
C TYR A 181 13.78 3.99 -1.94
N ASP A 182 14.85 4.53 -2.56
CA ASP A 182 16.23 4.07 -2.31
C ASP A 182 16.58 4.15 -0.82
N SER A 183 16.16 5.23 -0.13
CA SER A 183 16.42 5.41 1.32
C SER A 183 15.68 4.41 2.21
N LEU A 184 14.65 3.74 1.68
CA LEU A 184 13.88 2.68 2.33
C LEU A 184 14.40 1.27 1.97
N GLY A 185 15.43 1.18 1.13
CA GLY A 185 16.03 -0.09 0.69
C GLY A 185 15.32 -0.74 -0.50
N TYR A 186 14.50 0.00 -1.23
CA TYR A 186 13.97 -0.46 -2.51
C TYR A 186 15.03 -0.30 -3.60
N THR A 187 14.98 -1.19 -4.58
CA THR A 187 15.81 -1.16 -5.78
C THR A 187 14.93 -1.09 -7.01
N SER A 188 15.40 -0.43 -8.06
CA SER A 188 14.77 -0.37 -9.38
C SER A 188 15.72 -0.94 -10.43
N ASP A 189 15.20 -1.39 -11.56
CA ASP A 189 15.93 -1.70 -12.78
C ASP A 189 16.20 -0.46 -13.65
N ASP A 190 15.76 0.70 -13.18
CA ASP A 190 15.83 2.01 -13.85
C ASP A 190 15.13 2.05 -15.23
N VAL A 191 14.28 1.06 -15.55
CA VAL A 191 13.42 1.09 -16.75
C VAL A 191 12.24 2.00 -16.48
N GLN A 192 12.12 3.07 -17.28
CA GLN A 192 11.05 4.04 -17.17
C GLN A 192 9.93 3.74 -18.16
N TYR A 193 8.72 4.02 -17.74
CA TYR A 193 7.51 3.99 -18.57
C TYR A 193 6.59 5.14 -18.19
N LEU A 194 5.60 5.41 -19.02
CA LEU A 194 4.60 6.45 -18.74
C LEU A 194 3.40 5.80 -18.04
N GLU A 195 3.03 6.32 -16.88
CA GLU A 195 1.79 6.03 -16.18
C GLU A 195 1.06 7.35 -15.98
N GLU A 196 -0.12 7.48 -16.55
CA GLU A 196 -0.92 8.73 -16.57
C GLU A 196 -0.15 9.99 -17.03
N GLY A 197 0.76 9.79 -17.99
CA GLY A 197 1.55 10.89 -18.59
C GLY A 197 2.84 11.25 -17.85
N GLU A 198 3.07 10.70 -16.67
CA GLU A 198 4.26 10.96 -15.87
C GLU A 198 5.27 9.79 -15.93
N PRO A 199 6.58 10.04 -15.93
CA PRO A 199 7.60 8.98 -15.90
C PRO A 199 7.57 8.21 -14.58
N HIS A 200 7.31 6.92 -14.68
CA HIS A 200 7.30 5.97 -13.57
C HIS A 200 8.36 4.89 -13.76
N GLN A 201 8.70 4.20 -12.69
CA GLN A 201 9.51 2.99 -12.71
C GLN A 201 9.06 2.03 -11.59
N TRP A 202 9.37 0.74 -11.77
CA TRP A 202 9.14 -0.27 -10.76
C TRP A 202 10.25 -0.29 -9.73
N TYR A 203 9.82 -0.46 -8.47
CA TYR A 203 10.68 -0.66 -7.31
C TYR A 203 10.34 -1.98 -6.64
N LYS A 204 11.34 -2.64 -6.09
CA LYS A 204 11.19 -3.87 -5.34
C LYS A 204 12.10 -3.90 -4.13
N LYS A 205 11.64 -4.55 -3.08
CA LYS A 205 12.39 -4.87 -1.86
C LYS A 205 12.07 -6.31 -1.47
N VAL A 206 13.08 -7.10 -1.18
CA VAL A 206 12.92 -8.45 -0.65
C VAL A 206 13.02 -8.38 0.87
N VAL A 207 12.04 -8.95 1.55
CA VAL A 207 11.94 -8.96 3.01
C VAL A 207 11.85 -10.40 3.53
N SER A 208 12.37 -10.65 4.74
CA SER A 208 12.17 -11.94 5.41
C SER A 208 10.77 -11.98 6.01
N VAL A 209 10.03 -13.05 5.70
CA VAL A 209 8.70 -13.33 6.26
C VAL A 209 8.83 -14.34 7.41
N LYS A 210 9.68 -15.37 7.22
CA LYS A 210 9.96 -16.38 8.22
C LYS A 210 11.42 -16.82 8.09
N GLY A 211 12.18 -16.68 9.17
CA GLY A 211 13.54 -17.17 9.27
C GLY A 211 13.63 -18.65 9.66
N ILE A 212 14.88 -19.14 9.79
CA ILE A 212 15.19 -20.46 10.31
C ILE A 212 14.83 -20.55 11.79
#